data_5ec0e663bf0be6ddb2655a4c37dc06b1
#
_entry.id   5ec0e663bf0be6ddb2655a4c37dc06b1
#
_cell.length_a   1.000
_cell.length_b   1.000
_cell.length_c   1.000
_cell.angle_alpha   90.00
_cell.angle_beta   90.00
_cell.angle_gamma   90.00
#
_symmetry.space_group_name_H-M   'P 1'
#
loop_
_entity.id
_entity.type
_entity.pdbx_description
1 polymer ?
#
loop_
_entity_poly.entity_id
_entity_poly.type
_entity_poly.pdbx_seq_one_letter_code
_entity_poly.pdbx_strand_id
1 'polypeptide(L)'
;LSKRATIEFADNRISKFIAQKGRCAVTGEELILSEMHCHHIIPYHESKSDSYENLVIVTEEVHRVIHATQSETIEELLKYLKLNPKQKEKLNELRLKVGNEEIS
;
A
#
# COMPACT_ATOMS: atom_id res chain seq x y z
N LEU A 1 -10.79 7.82 16.97
CA LEU A 1 -10.52 8.73 15.86
C LEU A 1 -11.48 9.91 15.89
N SER A 2 -10.96 11.09 15.61
CA SER A 2 -11.82 12.25 15.48
C SER A 2 -12.62 12.14 14.17
N LYS A 3 -13.81 12.71 14.16
CA LYS A 3 -14.66 12.73 12.98
C LYS A 3 -13.96 13.43 11.81
N ARG A 4 -13.18 14.47 12.11
CA ARG A 4 -12.43 15.22 11.12
C ARG A 4 -11.37 14.39 10.41
N ALA A 5 -10.60 13.59 11.17
CA ALA A 5 -9.58 12.72 10.59
C ALA A 5 -10.23 11.68 9.69
N THR A 6 -11.39 11.15 10.08
CA THR A 6 -12.11 10.17 9.28
C THR A 6 -12.56 10.76 7.94
N ILE A 7 -13.02 12.01 7.94
CA ILE A 7 -13.47 12.69 6.70
C ILE A 7 -12.28 12.93 5.78
N GLU A 8 -11.18 13.43 6.30
CA GLU A 8 -9.96 13.67 5.53
C GLU A 8 -9.46 12.37 4.89
N PHE A 9 -9.39 11.31 5.68
CA PHE A 9 -8.94 10.01 5.18
C PHE A 9 -9.87 9.51 4.07
N ALA A 10 -11.17 9.57 4.28
CA ALA A 10 -12.14 9.08 3.31
C ALA A 10 -12.02 9.83 1.98
N ASP A 11 -11.90 11.15 2.04
CA ASP A 11 -11.77 11.98 0.84
C ASP A 11 -10.47 11.71 0.11
N ASN A 12 -9.35 11.65 0.85
CA ASN A 12 -8.04 11.47 0.25
C ASN A 12 -7.84 10.08 -0.34
N ARG A 13 -8.40 9.04 0.27
CA ARG A 13 -8.26 7.71 -0.30
C ARG A 13 -9.03 7.58 -1.61
N ILE A 14 -10.21 8.21 -1.73
CA ILE A 14 -10.96 8.22 -2.98
C ILE A 14 -10.20 9.01 -4.05
N SER A 15 -9.66 10.18 -3.68
CA SER A 15 -8.86 10.98 -4.59
C SER A 15 -7.64 10.22 -5.10
N LYS A 16 -6.96 9.49 -4.22
CA LYS A 16 -5.80 8.69 -4.60
C LYS A 16 -6.20 7.54 -5.52
N PHE A 17 -7.32 6.87 -5.23
CA PHE A 17 -7.84 5.81 -6.09
C PHE A 17 -8.06 6.33 -7.51
N ILE A 18 -8.70 7.50 -7.64
CA ILE A 18 -8.95 8.12 -8.93
C ILE A 18 -7.63 8.50 -9.63
N ALA A 19 -6.70 9.08 -8.86
CA ALA A 19 -5.40 9.47 -9.42
C ALA A 19 -4.62 8.27 -9.95
N GLN A 20 -4.77 7.11 -9.33
CA GLN A 20 -4.14 5.87 -9.78
C GLN A 20 -4.97 5.15 -10.85
N LYS A 21 -6.07 5.76 -11.30
CA LYS A 21 -6.98 5.20 -12.31
C LYS A 21 -7.53 3.84 -11.90
N GLY A 22 -7.78 3.68 -10.60
CA GLY A 22 -8.31 2.45 -10.03
C GLY A 22 -7.36 1.27 -10.09
N ARG A 23 -6.05 1.53 -10.19
CA ARG A 23 -5.05 0.46 -10.29
C ARG A 23 -4.13 0.42 -9.09
N CYS A 24 -3.70 -0.80 -8.74
CA CYS A 24 -2.71 -1.00 -7.68
C CYS A 24 -1.41 -0.29 -8.03
N ALA A 25 -0.83 0.43 -7.08
CA ALA A 25 0.39 1.20 -7.30
C ALA A 25 1.61 0.32 -7.60
N VAL A 26 1.59 -0.94 -7.18
CA VAL A 26 2.72 -1.87 -7.38
C VAL A 26 2.49 -2.77 -8.58
N THR A 27 1.35 -3.46 -8.62
CA THR A 27 1.09 -4.46 -9.68
C THR A 27 0.46 -3.88 -10.93
N GLY A 28 -0.20 -2.74 -10.82
CA GLY A 28 -0.92 -2.14 -11.94
C GLY A 28 -2.25 -2.80 -12.25
N GLU A 29 -2.64 -3.82 -11.49
CA GLU A 29 -3.91 -4.48 -11.76
C GLU A 29 -5.10 -3.63 -11.32
N GLU A 30 -6.22 -3.80 -12.01
CA GLU A 30 -7.43 -3.05 -11.71
C GLU A 30 -8.01 -3.47 -10.37
N LEU A 31 -8.52 -2.48 -9.64
CA LEU A 31 -9.14 -2.68 -8.34
C LEU A 31 -10.55 -2.15 -8.37
N ILE A 32 -11.45 -2.81 -7.65
CA ILE A 32 -12.76 -2.22 -7.39
C ILE A 32 -12.70 -1.53 -6.03
N LEU A 33 -13.48 -0.47 -5.91
CA LEU A 33 -13.43 0.40 -4.74
C LEU A 33 -13.63 -0.35 -3.42
N SER A 34 -14.50 -1.37 -3.41
CA SER A 34 -14.78 -2.15 -2.21
C SER A 34 -13.64 -3.08 -1.79
N GLU A 35 -12.68 -3.34 -2.68
CA GLU A 35 -11.58 -4.27 -2.42
C GLU A 35 -10.21 -3.60 -2.34
N MET A 36 -10.16 -2.28 -2.52
CA MET A 36 -8.89 -1.58 -2.43
C MET A 36 -8.41 -1.48 -0.99
N HIS A 37 -7.10 -1.46 -0.83
CA HIS A 37 -6.47 -1.18 0.45
C HIS A 37 -5.75 0.16 0.36
N CYS A 38 -6.08 1.07 1.26
CA CYS A 38 -5.42 2.35 1.35
C CYS A 38 -4.32 2.26 2.40
N HIS A 39 -3.09 2.25 1.93
CA HIS A 39 -1.92 2.08 2.77
C HIS A 39 -1.34 3.44 3.14
N HIS A 40 -1.00 3.63 4.43
CA HIS A 40 -0.24 4.80 4.88
C HIS A 40 1.23 4.52 4.60
N ILE A 41 1.86 5.33 3.74
CA ILE A 41 3.26 5.13 3.35
C ILE A 41 4.15 5.20 4.57
N ILE A 42 4.01 6.27 5.38
CA ILE A 42 4.59 6.32 6.71
C ILE A 42 3.47 5.99 7.67
N PRO A 43 3.65 4.97 8.52
CA PRO A 43 2.55 4.51 9.39
C PRO A 43 1.89 5.65 10.16
N TYR A 44 0.58 5.57 10.30
CA TYR A 44 -0.18 6.62 10.95
C TYR A 44 0.29 6.90 12.38
N HIS A 45 0.70 5.87 13.13
CA HIS A 45 1.17 6.08 14.50
C HIS A 45 2.45 6.92 14.55
N GLU A 46 3.22 6.97 13.47
CA GLU A 46 4.42 7.81 13.38
C GLU A 46 4.11 9.18 12.79
N SER A 47 3.40 9.18 11.66
CA SER A 47 3.17 10.40 10.88
C SER A 47 2.01 11.25 11.36
N LYS A 48 1.01 10.61 11.97
CA LYS A 48 -0.28 11.23 12.30
C LYS A 48 -0.92 11.89 11.09
N SER A 49 -0.61 11.39 9.89
CA SER A 49 -1.01 12.04 8.63
C SER A 49 -1.89 11.15 7.76
N ASP A 50 -3.07 11.66 7.46
CA ASP A 50 -3.97 11.11 6.44
C ASP A 50 -3.88 11.95 5.17
N SER A 51 -2.80 12.69 4.98
CA SER A 51 -2.63 13.54 3.80
C SER A 51 -2.56 12.71 2.53
N TYR A 52 -2.99 13.29 1.43
CA TYR A 52 -2.98 12.66 0.13
C TYR A 52 -1.61 12.05 -0.20
N GLU A 53 -0.53 12.78 0.09
CA GLU A 53 0.84 12.35 -0.22
C GLU A 53 1.29 11.15 0.61
N ASN A 54 0.66 10.90 1.75
CA ASN A 54 1.01 9.78 2.62
C ASN A 54 0.18 8.53 2.36
N LEU A 55 -0.67 8.53 1.34
CA LEU A 55 -1.54 7.40 1.02
C LEU A 55 -1.17 6.79 -0.32
N VAL A 56 -1.36 5.49 -0.44
CA VAL A 56 -1.19 4.77 -1.69
C VAL A 56 -2.22 3.63 -1.72
N ILE A 57 -2.79 3.38 -2.90
CA ILE A 57 -3.81 2.33 -3.06
C ILE A 57 -3.13 1.08 -3.61
N VAL A 58 -3.37 -0.04 -2.95
CA VAL A 58 -2.76 -1.33 -3.32
C VAL A 58 -3.78 -2.44 -3.14
N THR A 59 -3.45 -3.63 -3.66
CA THR A 59 -4.23 -4.84 -3.40
C THR A 59 -4.01 -5.32 -1.97
N GLU A 60 -4.89 -6.20 -1.52
CA GLU A 60 -4.72 -6.83 -0.21
C GLU A 60 -3.38 -7.55 -0.12
N GLU A 61 -3.02 -8.31 -1.16
CA GLU A 61 -1.77 -9.08 -1.18
C GLU A 61 -0.54 -8.18 -1.12
N VAL A 62 -0.55 -7.08 -1.86
CA VAL A 62 0.55 -6.12 -1.79
C VAL A 62 0.62 -5.50 -0.40
N HIS A 63 -0.53 -5.12 0.16
CA HIS A 63 -0.57 -4.55 1.51
C HIS A 63 0.01 -5.54 2.53
N ARG A 64 -0.36 -6.81 2.41
CA ARG A 64 0.16 -7.86 3.28
C ARG A 64 1.67 -8.00 3.15
N VAL A 65 2.21 -8.00 1.93
CA VAL A 65 3.66 -8.17 1.74
C VAL A 65 4.46 -6.93 2.13
N ILE A 66 3.85 -5.76 2.10
CA ILE A 66 4.50 -4.55 2.63
C ILE A 66 4.81 -4.75 4.12
N HIS A 67 3.87 -5.33 4.86
CA HIS A 67 3.99 -5.48 6.31
C HIS A 67 4.55 -6.82 6.76
N ALA A 68 4.68 -7.80 5.87
CA ALA A 68 5.12 -9.14 6.25
C ALA A 68 6.58 -9.15 6.70
N THR A 69 6.87 -9.91 7.76
CA THR A 69 8.21 -10.05 8.30
C THR A 69 8.70 -11.49 8.29
N GLN A 70 7.77 -12.46 8.13
CA GLN A 70 8.12 -13.88 8.11
C GLN A 70 8.48 -14.29 6.69
N SER A 71 9.65 -14.91 6.52
CA SER A 71 10.13 -15.29 5.19
C SER A 71 9.16 -16.20 4.44
N GLU A 72 8.51 -17.13 5.14
CA GLU A 72 7.55 -18.04 4.51
C GLU A 72 6.36 -17.30 3.93
N THR A 73 5.82 -16.35 4.68
CA THR A 73 4.69 -15.52 4.24
C THR A 73 5.09 -14.69 3.03
N ILE A 74 6.28 -14.08 3.09
CA ILE A 74 6.80 -13.26 2.01
C ILE A 74 6.95 -14.10 0.73
N GLU A 75 7.53 -15.30 0.84
CA GLU A 75 7.72 -16.19 -0.30
C GLU A 75 6.39 -16.56 -0.96
N GLU A 76 5.38 -16.92 -0.14
CA GLU A 76 4.06 -17.27 -0.66
C GLU A 76 3.42 -16.11 -1.40
N LEU A 77 3.48 -14.91 -0.81
CA LEU A 77 2.90 -13.72 -1.43
C LEU A 77 3.62 -13.37 -2.74
N LEU A 78 4.95 -13.47 -2.76
CA LEU A 78 5.70 -13.18 -3.97
C LEU A 78 5.43 -14.19 -5.09
N LYS A 79 5.21 -15.46 -4.75
CA LYS A 79 4.81 -16.47 -5.74
C LYS A 79 3.46 -16.10 -6.37
N TYR A 80 2.54 -15.64 -5.56
CA TYR A 80 1.22 -15.24 -6.03
C TYR A 80 1.30 -13.99 -6.90
N LEU A 81 2.06 -12.98 -6.45
CA LEU A 81 2.11 -11.68 -7.10
C LEU A 81 2.91 -11.66 -8.41
N LYS A 82 3.96 -12.47 -8.49
CA LYS A 82 4.81 -12.56 -9.71
C LYS A 82 5.28 -11.19 -10.18
N LEU A 83 5.90 -10.45 -9.28
CA LEU A 83 6.36 -9.09 -9.57
C LEU A 83 7.56 -9.08 -10.50
N ASN A 84 7.58 -8.14 -11.45
CA ASN A 84 8.76 -7.88 -12.25
C ASN A 84 9.76 -7.03 -11.43
N PRO A 85 11.01 -6.84 -11.88
CA PRO A 85 11.99 -6.09 -11.10
C PRO A 85 11.57 -4.68 -10.73
N LYS A 86 10.90 -3.98 -11.63
CA LYS A 86 10.44 -2.61 -11.36
C LYS A 86 9.35 -2.57 -10.29
N GLN A 87 8.44 -3.53 -10.35
CA GLN A 87 7.38 -3.64 -9.36
C GLN A 87 7.96 -4.01 -7.99
N LYS A 88 8.95 -4.90 -7.97
CA LYS A 88 9.63 -5.28 -6.74
C LYS A 88 10.36 -4.08 -6.13
N GLU A 89 10.98 -3.25 -6.96
CA GLU A 89 11.61 -2.01 -6.49
C GLU A 89 10.60 -1.10 -5.79
N LYS A 90 9.44 -0.93 -6.39
CA LYS A 90 8.37 -0.13 -5.79
C LYS A 90 7.89 -0.72 -4.47
N LEU A 91 7.73 -2.03 -4.42
CA LEU A 91 7.37 -2.72 -3.18
C LEU A 91 8.41 -2.47 -2.09
N ASN A 92 9.69 -2.57 -2.44
CA ASN A 92 10.76 -2.35 -1.48
C ASN A 92 10.82 -0.93 -0.95
N GLU A 93 10.51 0.06 -1.79
CA GLU A 93 10.38 1.45 -1.33
C GLU A 93 9.32 1.54 -0.22
N LEU A 94 8.19 0.90 -0.43
CA LEU A 94 7.10 0.92 0.54
C LEU A 94 7.47 0.15 1.82
N ARG A 95 8.18 -0.97 1.68
CA ARG A 95 8.62 -1.75 2.83
C ARG A 95 9.59 -0.95 3.71
N LEU A 96 10.54 -0.27 3.10
CA LEU A 96 11.49 0.54 3.84
C LEU A 96 10.80 1.65 4.63
N LYS A 97 9.76 2.25 4.06
CA LYS A 97 9.02 3.33 4.73
C LYS A 97 8.28 2.87 5.98
N VAL A 98 7.92 1.59 6.07
CA VAL A 98 7.30 1.05 7.29
C VAL A 98 8.31 0.38 8.22
N GLY A 99 9.62 0.48 7.90
CA GLY A 99 10.67 -0.06 8.74
C GLY A 99 11.03 -1.51 8.47
N ASN A 100 10.59 -2.06 7.34
CA ASN A 100 10.91 -3.42 6.94
C ASN A 100 12.08 -3.46 5.98
N GLU A 101 12.79 -4.61 5.96
CA GLU A 101 13.92 -4.81 5.05
C GLU A 101 13.44 -5.00 3.61
N GLU A 102 14.32 -4.68 2.68
CA GLU A 102 14.05 -4.94 1.28
C GLU A 102 14.03 -6.45 1.01
N ILE A 103 13.24 -6.85 0.02
CA ILE A 103 13.17 -8.22 -0.45
C ILE A 103 14.07 -8.33 -1.67
N SER A 104 14.98 -9.28 -1.66
CA SER A 104 15.91 -9.52 -2.77
C SER A 104 15.29 -10.28 -3.94
#